data_8f6d181492a755003372836a201f9b7e
#
_entry.id   8f6d181492a755003372836a201f9b7e
#
_cell.length_a   1.000
_cell.length_b   1.000
_cell.length_c   1.000
_cell.angle_alpha   90.00
_cell.angle_beta   90.00
_cell.angle_gamma   90.00
#
_symmetry.space_group_name_H-M   'P 1'
#
loop_
_entity.id
_entity.type
_entity.pdbx_description
1 polymer ?
#
loop_
_entity_poly.entity_id
_entity_poly.type
_entity_poly.pdbx_seq_one_letter_code
_entity_poly.pdbx_strand_id
1 'polypeptide(L)'
;MNELLTLTAAELGERIAARQISSEEVTQAHLDRISEVDGDIHAFLLVDHAGALDAARCIDARIADGEHLGPLAGVPLAVKDLFCTKGIATTASSQMLEGWIPPYDSTIVTRCKDAGMVILGKTNLDEFAMGSSTETSAFGPTHNPWDLERVPGGSGGGSAASLASFQAPLALGTDTGGSIRQPGAVTGTVGIKPTYGSTSRYGVIAMASSLDTPGPCARTVLDAALLHQAIAGHDAMDQTTINQPTPAVVEAARQTDVSGVRIGVVTELSGQGYDPQVEARFHEAVEMLIEAGAEVVEVSCPNFDLALPAYYLIQPAEVSSNLARYDAMRYGLRVNDDGEHSAEQVMRATRGVGLGAEAKRRIILGTYALSAGYYDAYYGSAQKVRTLIQRDFEKAWQMCDVLVSPATPTTAFRLGERTADPMAMYRSDLCTVPANMAGSPAGSFPIGLSETDGMPVGMQVMAPIMADDRIYRVGAALERLLHEKWGAPLLAKAPEVRGER
;
A
#
# COMPACT_ATOMS: atom_id res chain seq x y z
N MET A 1 14.72 15.62 16.26
CA MET A 1 13.91 14.38 16.27
C MET A 1 14.54 13.38 17.23
N ASN A 2 13.75 12.57 17.95
CA ASN A 2 14.26 11.51 18.82
C ASN A 2 14.99 10.44 17.97
N GLU A 3 16.17 9.97 18.40
CA GLU A 3 16.97 8.96 17.68
C GLU A 3 16.18 7.66 17.40
N LEU A 4 15.33 7.22 18.34
CA LEU A 4 14.51 6.02 18.19
C LEU A 4 13.58 6.07 16.96
N LEU A 5 13.14 7.26 16.56
CA LEU A 5 12.24 7.43 15.41
C LEU A 5 12.94 7.20 14.06
N THR A 6 14.26 7.41 14.00
CA THR A 6 15.04 7.29 12.75
C THR A 6 15.63 5.91 12.54
N LEU A 7 15.65 5.06 13.56
CA LEU A 7 16.08 3.67 13.44
C LEU A 7 15.15 2.89 12.50
N THR A 8 15.71 1.95 11.75
CA THR A 8 14.95 1.01 10.93
C THR A 8 14.19 0.02 11.82
N ALA A 9 13.17 -0.65 11.28
CA ALA A 9 12.46 -1.68 12.04
C ALA A 9 13.37 -2.86 12.43
N ALA A 10 14.31 -3.22 11.56
CA ALA A 10 15.33 -4.23 11.84
C ALA A 10 16.23 -3.80 13.01
N GLU A 11 16.76 -2.57 13.01
CA GLU A 11 17.59 -2.06 14.12
C GLU A 11 16.80 -1.96 15.44
N LEU A 12 15.54 -1.52 15.39
CA LEU A 12 14.66 -1.49 16.56
C LEU A 12 14.49 -2.90 17.14
N GLY A 13 14.14 -3.88 16.30
CA GLY A 13 13.96 -5.27 16.72
C GLY A 13 15.24 -5.88 17.32
N GLU A 14 16.40 -5.64 16.71
CA GLU A 14 17.70 -6.09 17.22
C GLU A 14 18.03 -5.48 18.59
N ARG A 15 17.85 -4.16 18.75
CA ARG A 15 18.13 -3.46 20.03
C ARG A 15 17.15 -3.86 21.14
N ILE A 16 15.86 -4.08 20.80
CA ILE A 16 14.86 -4.57 21.76
C ILE A 16 15.22 -6.00 22.22
N ALA A 17 15.51 -6.90 21.27
CA ALA A 17 15.92 -8.27 21.60
C ALA A 17 17.19 -8.33 22.46
N ALA A 18 18.14 -7.40 22.22
CA ALA A 18 19.36 -7.25 23.00
C ALA A 18 19.15 -6.50 24.33
N ARG A 19 17.92 -6.04 24.66
CA ARG A 19 17.57 -5.26 25.86
C ARG A 19 18.36 -3.94 25.97
N GLN A 20 18.76 -3.35 24.84
CA GLN A 20 19.42 -2.04 24.80
C GLN A 20 18.41 -0.89 24.88
N ILE A 21 17.20 -1.16 24.39
CA ILE A 21 16.01 -0.28 24.47
C ILE A 21 14.80 -1.21 24.77
N SER A 22 13.74 -0.66 25.35
CA SER A 22 12.50 -1.39 25.56
C SER A 22 11.49 -1.12 24.42
N SER A 23 10.57 -2.07 24.21
CA SER A 23 9.44 -1.88 23.30
C SER A 23 8.54 -0.72 23.78
N GLU A 24 8.39 -0.56 25.11
CA GLU A 24 7.61 0.54 25.68
C GLU A 24 8.23 1.90 25.33
N GLU A 25 9.57 2.08 25.48
CA GLU A 25 10.27 3.32 25.11
C GLU A 25 10.11 3.65 23.62
N VAL A 26 10.26 2.66 22.74
CA VAL A 26 10.09 2.82 21.29
C VAL A 26 8.64 3.19 20.94
N THR A 27 7.68 2.48 21.54
CA THR A 27 6.25 2.72 21.31
C THR A 27 5.86 4.11 21.78
N GLN A 28 6.30 4.53 22.97
CA GLN A 28 6.04 5.87 23.51
C GLN A 28 6.61 6.96 22.59
N ALA A 29 7.85 6.80 22.10
CA ALA A 29 8.46 7.77 21.19
C ALA A 29 7.63 7.95 19.91
N HIS A 30 7.10 6.86 19.32
CA HIS A 30 6.24 6.95 18.14
C HIS A 30 4.86 7.55 18.45
N LEU A 31 4.25 7.24 19.60
CA LEU A 31 3.00 7.86 20.04
C LEU A 31 3.16 9.37 20.28
N ASP A 32 4.28 9.78 20.88
CA ASP A 32 4.61 11.21 21.06
C ASP A 32 4.77 11.91 19.71
N ARG A 33 5.44 11.25 18.73
CA ARG A 33 5.58 11.78 17.38
C ARG A 33 4.25 11.91 16.65
N ILE A 34 3.36 10.94 16.76
CA ILE A 34 1.99 11.03 16.22
C ILE A 34 1.29 12.26 16.84
N SER A 35 1.34 12.40 18.15
CA SER A 35 0.71 13.53 18.86
C SER A 35 1.29 14.88 18.44
N GLU A 36 2.58 14.93 18.06
CA GLU A 36 3.26 16.14 17.62
C GLU A 36 2.84 16.59 16.23
N VAL A 37 2.69 15.66 15.26
CA VAL A 37 2.61 16.03 13.84
C VAL A 37 1.34 15.60 13.14
N ASP A 38 0.55 14.69 13.70
CA ASP A 38 -0.59 14.12 12.97
C ASP A 38 -1.76 15.11 12.81
N GLY A 39 -1.78 16.16 13.61
CA GLY A 39 -2.70 17.29 13.41
C GLY A 39 -2.56 17.96 12.04
N ASP A 40 -1.34 18.01 11.50
CA ASP A 40 -1.05 18.59 10.18
C ASP A 40 -1.08 17.53 9.07
N ILE A 41 -0.70 16.26 9.36
CA ILE A 41 -0.59 15.20 8.37
C ILE A 41 -1.89 14.42 8.19
N HIS A 42 -2.59 14.16 9.30
CA HIS A 42 -3.81 13.36 9.32
C HIS A 42 -3.62 11.95 8.71
N ALA A 43 -2.52 11.29 9.11
CA ALA A 43 -2.21 9.94 8.70
C ALA A 43 -3.04 8.88 9.44
N PHE A 44 -3.46 9.18 10.68
CA PHE A 44 -4.24 8.27 11.51
C PHE A 44 -5.70 8.71 11.66
N LEU A 45 -6.60 7.74 11.61
CA LEU A 45 -8.01 7.91 11.99
C LEU A 45 -8.24 7.57 13.47
N LEU A 46 -7.42 6.67 14.01
CA LEU A 46 -7.46 6.24 15.39
C LEU A 46 -6.06 5.87 15.86
N VAL A 47 -5.68 6.34 17.02
CA VAL A 47 -4.44 5.96 17.73
C VAL A 47 -4.83 5.22 19.01
N ASP A 48 -4.34 4.00 19.18
CA ASP A 48 -4.60 3.16 20.35
C ASP A 48 -3.49 3.31 21.40
N HIS A 49 -3.40 4.47 22.03
CA HIS A 49 -2.36 4.78 23.01
C HIS A 49 -2.24 3.72 24.13
N ALA A 50 -3.36 3.36 24.74
CA ALA A 50 -3.36 2.43 25.87
C ALA A 50 -3.03 0.99 25.42
N GLY A 51 -3.69 0.49 24.37
CA GLY A 51 -3.46 -0.84 23.86
C GLY A 51 -2.05 -1.04 23.30
N ALA A 52 -1.48 -0.02 22.64
CA ALA A 52 -0.11 -0.06 22.15
C ALA A 52 0.92 -0.18 23.30
N LEU A 53 0.79 0.63 24.34
CA LEU A 53 1.69 0.56 25.49
C LEU A 53 1.53 -0.74 26.29
N ASP A 54 0.29 -1.26 26.44
CA ASP A 54 0.04 -2.52 27.09
C ASP A 54 0.66 -3.70 26.30
N ALA A 55 0.55 -3.69 24.98
CA ALA A 55 1.18 -4.66 24.11
C ALA A 55 2.72 -4.60 24.20
N ALA A 56 3.28 -3.39 24.17
CA ALA A 56 4.72 -3.17 24.29
C ALA A 56 5.27 -3.72 25.62
N ARG A 57 4.64 -3.38 26.75
CA ARG A 57 5.00 -3.94 28.08
C ARG A 57 4.91 -5.46 28.14
N CYS A 58 3.92 -6.04 27.47
CA CYS A 58 3.78 -7.51 27.40
C CYS A 58 4.98 -8.12 26.65
N ILE A 59 5.43 -7.53 25.55
CA ILE A 59 6.61 -7.99 24.81
C ILE A 59 7.87 -7.85 25.64
N ASP A 60 8.08 -6.72 26.32
CA ASP A 60 9.23 -6.50 27.21
C ASP A 60 9.29 -7.55 28.33
N ALA A 61 8.14 -7.89 28.93
CA ALA A 61 8.06 -8.95 29.94
C ALA A 61 8.45 -10.32 29.38
N ARG A 62 7.94 -10.71 28.20
CA ARG A 62 8.28 -11.99 27.53
C ARG A 62 9.78 -12.09 27.24
N ILE A 63 10.40 -10.99 26.75
CA ILE A 63 11.84 -10.92 26.51
C ILE A 63 12.63 -11.02 27.85
N ALA A 64 12.12 -10.39 28.91
CA ALA A 64 12.72 -10.46 30.24
C ALA A 64 12.71 -11.88 30.80
N ASP A 65 11.65 -12.65 30.54
CA ASP A 65 11.50 -14.06 30.89
C ASP A 65 12.35 -15.00 30.02
N GLY A 66 13.10 -14.46 29.05
CA GLY A 66 14.02 -15.23 28.21
C GLY A 66 13.37 -15.85 26.98
N GLU A 67 12.17 -15.44 26.59
CA GLU A 67 11.53 -15.91 25.37
C GLU A 67 12.26 -15.35 24.13
N HIS A 68 12.59 -16.23 23.18
CA HIS A 68 13.16 -15.83 21.90
C HIS A 68 12.04 -15.49 20.91
N LEU A 69 11.82 -14.20 20.70
CA LEU A 69 10.83 -13.69 19.78
C LEU A 69 11.43 -13.41 18.38
N GLY A 70 10.55 -13.24 17.39
CA GLY A 70 10.97 -12.92 16.02
C GLY A 70 11.60 -11.52 15.87
N PRO A 71 12.19 -11.23 14.71
CA PRO A 71 12.97 -10.00 14.48
C PRO A 71 12.16 -8.69 14.54
N LEU A 72 10.84 -8.77 14.50
CA LEU A 72 9.94 -7.60 14.59
C LEU A 72 9.21 -7.52 15.94
N ALA A 73 9.58 -8.32 16.91
CA ALA A 73 8.96 -8.28 18.24
C ALA A 73 9.22 -6.95 18.93
N GLY A 74 8.17 -6.31 19.41
CA GLY A 74 8.20 -5.00 20.05
C GLY A 74 8.28 -3.81 19.09
N VAL A 75 8.34 -4.05 17.78
CA VAL A 75 8.40 -2.98 16.77
C VAL A 75 7.00 -2.41 16.51
N PRO A 76 6.83 -1.07 16.51
CA PRO A 76 5.56 -0.42 16.22
C PRO A 76 5.10 -0.61 14.77
N LEU A 77 3.77 -0.74 14.58
CA LEU A 77 3.12 -0.97 13.28
C LEU A 77 1.88 -0.08 13.11
N ALA A 78 1.80 0.66 12.02
CA ALA A 78 0.59 1.34 11.59
C ALA A 78 -0.25 0.42 10.69
N VAL A 79 -1.58 0.39 10.88
CA VAL A 79 -2.47 -0.55 10.18
C VAL A 79 -3.51 0.21 9.36
N LYS A 80 -3.49 0.06 8.03
CA LYS A 80 -4.51 0.66 7.17
C LYS A 80 -5.92 0.28 7.62
N ASP A 81 -6.82 1.23 7.68
CA ASP A 81 -8.15 1.06 8.29
C ASP A 81 -9.14 0.19 7.49
N LEU A 82 -8.61 -0.68 6.66
CA LEU A 82 -9.31 -1.79 5.99
C LEU A 82 -9.15 -3.14 6.70
N PHE A 83 -8.13 -3.28 7.54
CA PHE A 83 -7.88 -4.53 8.25
C PHE A 83 -8.73 -4.59 9.51
N CYS A 84 -9.66 -5.56 9.57
CA CYS A 84 -10.39 -5.83 10.80
C CYS A 84 -9.41 -6.09 11.93
N THR A 85 -9.54 -5.29 13.00
CA THR A 85 -8.71 -5.38 14.20
C THR A 85 -9.63 -5.53 15.39
N LYS A 86 -9.60 -6.68 16.04
CA LYS A 86 -10.50 -7.01 17.16
C LYS A 86 -10.39 -5.95 18.27
N GLY A 87 -11.55 -5.39 18.65
CA GLY A 87 -11.64 -4.41 19.72
C GLY A 87 -11.28 -2.97 19.32
N ILE A 88 -10.81 -2.74 18.09
CA ILE A 88 -10.42 -1.42 17.57
C ILE A 88 -11.35 -1.06 16.39
N ALA A 89 -11.91 0.14 16.37
CA ALA A 89 -12.81 0.58 15.32
C ALA A 89 -12.12 0.44 13.94
N THR A 90 -12.87 -0.03 12.95
CA THR A 90 -12.40 -0.23 11.57
C THR A 90 -13.48 0.30 10.63
N THR A 91 -13.18 1.42 9.96
CA THR A 91 -14.17 2.21 9.22
C THR A 91 -14.03 2.12 7.71
N ALA A 92 -12.89 1.66 7.20
CA ALA A 92 -12.54 1.78 5.78
C ALA A 92 -12.65 3.22 5.26
N SER A 93 -12.40 4.21 6.10
CA SER A 93 -12.57 5.65 5.85
C SER A 93 -13.95 6.03 5.33
N SER A 94 -15.00 5.29 5.75
CA SER A 94 -16.40 5.49 5.34
C SER A 94 -17.32 5.70 6.53
N GLN A 95 -18.27 6.61 6.39
CA GLN A 95 -19.37 6.76 7.36
C GLN A 95 -20.21 5.48 7.50
N MET A 96 -20.24 4.62 6.48
CA MET A 96 -20.94 3.33 6.53
C MET A 96 -20.51 2.44 7.69
N LEU A 97 -19.25 2.55 8.13
CA LEU A 97 -18.65 1.75 9.21
C LEU A 97 -18.19 2.60 10.40
N GLU A 98 -18.58 3.87 10.46
CA GLU A 98 -18.24 4.72 11.61
C GLU A 98 -18.66 4.07 12.91
N GLY A 99 -17.72 3.96 13.87
CA GLY A 99 -17.95 3.33 15.17
C GLY A 99 -18.08 1.80 15.16
N TRP A 100 -17.96 1.14 14.01
CA TRP A 100 -17.98 -0.32 13.96
C TRP A 100 -16.70 -0.93 14.51
N ILE A 101 -16.84 -1.81 15.52
CA ILE A 101 -15.73 -2.54 16.14
C ILE A 101 -15.80 -4.00 15.72
N PRO A 102 -14.81 -4.52 14.97
CA PRO A 102 -14.76 -5.90 14.57
C PRO A 102 -14.66 -6.86 15.77
N PRO A 103 -15.40 -7.99 15.77
CA PRO A 103 -15.30 -9.00 16.81
C PRO A 103 -14.10 -9.96 16.61
N TYR A 104 -13.35 -9.80 15.51
CA TYR A 104 -12.22 -10.66 15.12
C TYR A 104 -11.11 -9.85 14.46
N ASP A 105 -9.89 -10.40 14.46
CA ASP A 105 -8.76 -9.89 13.69
C ASP A 105 -8.77 -10.44 12.26
N SER A 106 -8.30 -9.68 11.30
CA SER A 106 -7.88 -10.24 10.02
C SER A 106 -6.67 -11.16 10.22
N THR A 107 -6.49 -12.15 9.32
CA THR A 107 -5.33 -13.05 9.39
C THR A 107 -4.00 -12.28 9.40
N ILE A 108 -3.90 -11.21 8.61
CA ILE A 108 -2.71 -10.35 8.59
C ILE A 108 -2.45 -9.71 9.96
N VAL A 109 -3.47 -9.15 10.59
CA VAL A 109 -3.35 -8.57 11.94
C VAL A 109 -2.98 -9.62 12.98
N THR A 110 -3.58 -10.81 12.90
CA THR A 110 -3.22 -11.94 13.77
C THR A 110 -1.74 -12.29 13.63
N ARG A 111 -1.24 -12.44 12.39
CA ARG A 111 0.17 -12.75 12.13
C ARG A 111 1.12 -11.65 12.64
N CYS A 112 0.74 -10.39 12.50
CA CYS A 112 1.53 -9.29 13.07
C CYS A 112 1.61 -9.36 14.60
N LYS A 113 0.48 -9.62 15.26
CA LYS A 113 0.43 -9.80 16.72
C LYS A 113 1.23 -11.04 17.17
N ASP A 114 1.13 -12.15 16.45
CA ASP A 114 1.88 -13.39 16.73
C ASP A 114 3.39 -13.17 16.54
N ALA A 115 3.80 -12.32 15.60
CA ALA A 115 5.18 -11.88 15.43
C ALA A 115 5.64 -10.88 16.52
N GLY A 116 4.76 -10.49 17.43
CA GLY A 116 5.05 -9.58 18.53
C GLY A 116 5.08 -8.10 18.15
N MET A 117 4.58 -7.70 16.97
CA MET A 117 4.51 -6.29 16.61
C MET A 117 3.45 -5.54 17.42
N VAL A 118 3.71 -4.25 17.67
CA VAL A 118 2.85 -3.36 18.47
C VAL A 118 2.01 -2.49 17.53
N ILE A 119 0.69 -2.67 17.53
CA ILE A 119 -0.22 -1.88 16.70
C ILE A 119 -0.41 -0.49 17.33
N LEU A 120 0.02 0.59 16.62
CA LEU A 120 -0.15 1.97 17.06
C LEU A 120 -1.56 2.51 16.84
N GLY A 121 -2.23 2.05 15.78
CA GLY A 121 -3.53 2.56 15.39
C GLY A 121 -3.91 2.24 13.94
N LYS A 122 -4.92 2.96 13.46
CA LYS A 122 -5.56 2.76 12.15
C LYS A 122 -5.29 3.97 11.26
N THR A 123 -4.66 3.74 10.09
CA THR A 123 -4.31 4.81 9.16
C THR A 123 -5.41 5.12 8.16
N ASN A 124 -5.48 6.39 7.78
CA ASN A 124 -6.44 6.93 6.82
C ASN A 124 -6.21 6.37 5.40
N LEU A 125 -7.27 6.38 4.60
CA LEU A 125 -7.27 5.89 3.22
C LEU A 125 -8.38 6.54 2.40
N ASP A 126 -8.38 6.37 1.08
CA ASP A 126 -9.58 6.64 0.27
C ASP A 126 -10.73 5.73 0.68
N GLU A 127 -11.97 6.22 0.67
CA GLU A 127 -13.14 5.47 1.11
C GLU A 127 -13.23 4.09 0.45
N PHE A 128 -13.27 3.00 1.24
CA PHE A 128 -13.23 1.60 0.77
C PHE A 128 -12.10 1.30 -0.20
N ALA A 129 -10.96 1.98 -0.07
CA ALA A 129 -9.80 1.93 -0.97
C ALA A 129 -10.08 2.43 -2.40
N MET A 130 -11.12 3.21 -2.62
CA MET A 130 -11.52 3.72 -3.94
C MET A 130 -11.00 5.14 -4.18
N GLY A 131 -9.75 5.24 -4.58
CA GLY A 131 -9.08 6.50 -4.93
C GLY A 131 -7.57 6.32 -5.05
N SER A 132 -6.90 7.39 -5.45
CA SER A 132 -5.46 7.44 -5.68
C SER A 132 -4.80 8.66 -5.00
N SER A 133 -5.49 9.26 -3.99
CA SER A 133 -5.03 10.50 -3.35
C SER A 133 -5.32 10.60 -1.85
N THR A 134 -6.15 9.71 -1.29
CA THR A 134 -6.66 9.75 0.10
C THR A 134 -7.61 10.94 0.36
N GLU A 135 -8.05 11.65 -0.70
CA GLU A 135 -9.00 12.77 -0.59
C GLU A 135 -10.45 12.32 -0.44
N THR A 136 -10.78 11.06 -0.78
CA THR A 136 -12.15 10.55 -0.70
C THR A 136 -12.54 10.02 0.68
N SER A 137 -11.63 10.08 1.66
CA SER A 137 -11.91 9.72 3.05
C SER A 137 -13.08 10.55 3.61
N ALA A 138 -14.04 9.88 4.25
CA ALA A 138 -15.15 10.54 4.94
C ALA A 138 -14.71 11.38 6.15
N PHE A 139 -13.48 11.21 6.61
CA PHE A 139 -12.89 11.86 7.78
C PHE A 139 -11.89 12.96 7.42
N GLY A 140 -11.76 13.30 6.14
CA GLY A 140 -10.84 14.30 5.63
C GLY A 140 -9.58 13.71 4.99
N PRO A 141 -8.84 14.51 4.20
CA PRO A 141 -7.65 14.05 3.47
C PRO A 141 -6.46 13.84 4.40
N THR A 142 -5.52 13.02 3.94
CA THR A 142 -4.16 12.97 4.46
C THR A 142 -3.26 13.89 3.63
N HIS A 143 -2.30 14.54 4.26
CA HIS A 143 -1.34 15.46 3.65
C HIS A 143 0.02 14.78 3.44
N ASN A 144 0.73 15.17 2.37
CA ASN A 144 2.05 14.62 2.10
C ASN A 144 3.10 15.31 3.02
N PRO A 145 3.91 14.53 3.77
CA PRO A 145 4.93 15.11 4.65
C PRO A 145 6.01 15.95 3.95
N TRP A 146 6.18 15.80 2.63
CA TRP A 146 7.11 16.61 1.84
C TRP A 146 6.57 17.99 1.48
N ASP A 147 5.25 18.08 1.30
CA ASP A 147 4.53 19.34 1.03
C ASP A 147 3.07 19.14 1.46
N LEU A 148 2.66 19.79 2.55
CA LEU A 148 1.32 19.63 3.14
C LEU A 148 0.17 20.09 2.23
N GLU A 149 0.46 20.80 1.13
CA GLU A 149 -0.54 21.16 0.12
C GLU A 149 -0.73 20.07 -0.94
N ARG A 150 0.02 18.95 -0.86
CA ARG A 150 -0.03 17.87 -1.84
C ARG A 150 -0.57 16.57 -1.25
N VAL A 151 -1.05 15.72 -2.15
CA VAL A 151 -1.57 14.39 -1.80
C VAL A 151 -0.43 13.44 -1.44
N PRO A 152 -0.62 12.53 -0.47
CA PRO A 152 0.34 11.46 -0.16
C PRO A 152 0.20 10.26 -1.11
N GLY A 153 -0.64 10.39 -2.13
CA GLY A 153 -1.11 9.26 -2.92
C GLY A 153 -2.25 8.49 -2.25
N GLY A 154 -2.69 7.42 -2.89
CA GLY A 154 -3.81 6.60 -2.42
C GLY A 154 -3.87 5.22 -3.12
N SER A 155 -4.73 4.39 -2.57
CA SER A 155 -5.61 4.61 -1.41
C SER A 155 -4.89 4.49 -0.06
N GLY A 156 -3.64 4.00 0.03
CA GLY A 156 -2.89 3.83 1.28
C GLY A 156 -2.09 5.06 1.72
N GLY A 157 -2.57 6.28 1.45
CA GLY A 157 -1.83 7.51 1.73
C GLY A 157 -1.50 7.71 3.21
N GLY A 158 -2.41 7.38 4.13
CA GLY A 158 -2.13 7.46 5.56
C GLY A 158 -0.99 6.53 6.00
N SER A 159 -0.95 5.29 5.47
CA SER A 159 0.15 4.36 5.76
C SER A 159 1.50 4.89 5.24
N ALA A 160 1.54 5.41 4.02
CA ALA A 160 2.77 5.96 3.45
C ALA A 160 3.20 7.26 4.13
N ALA A 161 2.26 8.17 4.44
CA ALA A 161 2.55 9.41 5.16
C ALA A 161 3.06 9.16 6.58
N SER A 162 2.50 8.16 7.30
CA SER A 162 2.98 7.81 8.65
C SER A 162 4.45 7.36 8.66
N LEU A 163 4.89 6.66 7.60
CA LEU A 163 6.30 6.28 7.43
C LEU A 163 7.18 7.48 7.11
N ALA A 164 6.77 8.30 6.13
CA ALA A 164 7.55 9.45 5.66
C ALA A 164 7.72 10.55 6.71
N SER A 165 6.79 10.65 7.67
CA SER A 165 6.84 11.58 8.81
C SER A 165 7.42 10.98 10.08
N PHE A 166 7.92 9.74 10.02
CA PHE A 166 8.48 9.01 11.16
C PHE A 166 7.47 8.75 12.30
N GLN A 167 6.20 8.71 12.02
CA GLN A 167 5.15 8.32 12.98
C GLN A 167 5.12 6.81 13.23
N ALA A 168 5.58 6.00 12.26
CA ALA A 168 5.73 4.56 12.39
C ALA A 168 6.96 4.08 11.61
N PRO A 169 7.63 2.97 12.04
CA PRO A 169 8.71 2.34 11.27
C PRO A 169 8.17 1.41 10.17
N LEU A 170 7.00 0.82 10.40
CA LEU A 170 6.30 -0.14 9.52
C LEU A 170 4.84 0.23 9.36
N ALA A 171 4.27 -0.10 8.20
CA ALA A 171 2.83 0.02 7.98
C ALA A 171 2.28 -1.12 7.11
N LEU A 172 1.01 -1.47 7.32
CA LEU A 172 0.25 -2.34 6.41
C LEU A 172 -0.54 -1.50 5.40
N GLY A 173 -0.55 -1.97 4.17
CA GLY A 173 -1.38 -1.43 3.09
C GLY A 173 -2.13 -2.52 2.33
N THR A 174 -2.98 -2.10 1.38
CA THR A 174 -3.60 -2.96 0.36
C THR A 174 -3.38 -2.35 -1.00
N ASP A 175 -3.14 -3.17 -2.01
CA ASP A 175 -2.87 -2.74 -3.37
C ASP A 175 -3.82 -3.47 -4.33
N THR A 176 -4.74 -2.73 -4.94
CA THR A 176 -5.73 -3.26 -5.88
C THR A 176 -5.48 -2.73 -7.30
N GLY A 177 -4.98 -1.50 -7.42
CA GLY A 177 -4.58 -0.87 -8.67
C GLY A 177 -3.26 -0.09 -8.56
N GLY A 178 -2.61 -0.10 -7.36
CA GLY A 178 -1.40 0.66 -7.08
C GLY A 178 -1.35 1.21 -5.66
N SER A 179 -2.35 0.93 -4.84
CA SER A 179 -2.62 1.63 -3.57
C SER A 179 -1.59 1.42 -2.44
N ILE A 180 -0.52 0.67 -2.66
CA ILE A 180 0.70 0.61 -1.85
C ILE A 180 1.84 1.31 -2.59
N ARG A 181 2.05 0.95 -3.87
CA ARG A 181 3.19 1.37 -4.69
C ARG A 181 3.13 2.85 -5.06
N GLN A 182 1.96 3.34 -5.43
CA GLN A 182 1.77 4.73 -5.82
C GLN A 182 1.98 5.69 -4.63
N PRO A 183 1.37 5.47 -3.43
CA PRO A 183 1.71 6.26 -2.25
C PRO A 183 3.19 6.17 -1.86
N GLY A 184 3.79 4.97 -1.94
CA GLY A 184 5.23 4.77 -1.68
C GLY A 184 6.10 5.65 -2.59
N ALA A 185 5.78 5.71 -3.89
CA ALA A 185 6.51 6.51 -4.86
C ALA A 185 6.49 8.01 -4.53
N VAL A 186 5.30 8.56 -4.23
CA VAL A 186 5.12 10.01 -4.05
C VAL A 186 5.41 10.51 -2.63
N THR A 187 5.67 9.59 -1.69
CA THR A 187 6.11 9.92 -0.31
C THR A 187 7.56 9.54 -0.03
N GLY A 188 8.24 8.90 -0.98
CA GLY A 188 9.64 8.47 -0.82
C GLY A 188 9.81 7.29 0.13
N THR A 189 8.83 6.39 0.18
CA THR A 189 8.84 5.17 1.01
C THR A 189 8.81 3.92 0.14
N VAL A 190 9.13 2.76 0.73
CA VAL A 190 9.08 1.46 0.05
C VAL A 190 7.68 0.89 0.19
N GLY A 191 7.05 0.56 -0.94
CA GLY A 191 5.74 -0.07 -0.96
C GLY A 191 5.74 -1.35 -1.80
N ILE A 192 5.38 -2.49 -1.21
CA ILE A 192 5.40 -3.78 -1.90
C ILE A 192 3.98 -4.35 -2.03
N LYS A 193 3.61 -4.64 -3.25
CA LYS A 193 2.47 -5.50 -3.58
C LYS A 193 2.99 -6.94 -3.78
N PRO A 194 2.76 -7.85 -2.85
CA PRO A 194 3.12 -9.25 -3.02
C PRO A 194 2.43 -9.92 -4.23
N THR A 195 2.85 -11.11 -4.57
CA THR A 195 2.10 -12.00 -5.47
C THR A 195 0.65 -12.11 -4.98
N TYR A 196 -0.34 -11.95 -5.87
CA TYR A 196 -1.75 -12.14 -5.51
C TYR A 196 -1.96 -13.55 -4.93
N GLY A 197 -2.55 -13.61 -3.74
CA GLY A 197 -2.75 -14.85 -3.00
C GLY A 197 -1.57 -15.34 -2.18
N SER A 198 -0.43 -14.64 -2.16
CA SER A 198 0.66 -14.95 -1.21
C SER A 198 0.39 -14.44 0.20
N THR A 199 -0.52 -13.48 0.34
CA THR A 199 -1.03 -12.93 1.60
C THR A 199 -2.55 -13.09 1.68
N SER A 200 -3.08 -13.35 2.88
CA SER A 200 -4.50 -13.57 3.10
C SER A 200 -5.32 -12.28 3.04
N ARG A 201 -6.51 -12.38 2.44
CA ARG A 201 -7.54 -11.33 2.43
C ARG A 201 -8.63 -11.55 3.49
N TYR A 202 -8.56 -12.61 4.29
CA TYR A 202 -9.54 -12.86 5.35
C TYR A 202 -9.51 -11.72 6.38
N GLY A 203 -10.69 -11.14 6.63
CA GLY A 203 -10.84 -9.99 7.53
C GLY A 203 -10.33 -8.66 6.95
N VAL A 204 -10.00 -8.60 5.66
CA VAL A 204 -9.78 -7.35 4.93
C VAL A 204 -11.08 -6.91 4.30
N ILE A 205 -11.47 -5.65 4.50
CA ILE A 205 -12.68 -5.09 3.87
C ILE A 205 -12.45 -5.05 2.36
N ALA A 206 -13.24 -5.85 1.62
CA ALA A 206 -13.02 -6.10 0.21
C ALA A 206 -13.47 -4.92 -0.67
N MET A 207 -12.59 -4.51 -1.59
CA MET A 207 -12.91 -3.65 -2.71
C MET A 207 -13.16 -4.49 -3.98
N ALA A 208 -12.12 -5.16 -4.49
CA ALA A 208 -12.20 -6.00 -5.68
C ALA A 208 -11.51 -7.34 -5.43
N SER A 209 -12.31 -8.39 -5.24
CA SER A 209 -11.85 -9.69 -4.71
C SER A 209 -10.79 -10.38 -5.56
N SER A 210 -10.75 -10.13 -6.87
CA SER A 210 -9.76 -10.71 -7.78
C SER A 210 -8.48 -9.90 -7.92
N LEU A 211 -8.36 -8.77 -7.19
CA LEU A 211 -7.26 -7.81 -7.32
C LEU A 211 -6.66 -7.41 -5.97
N ASP A 212 -7.46 -7.31 -4.90
CA ASP A 212 -7.01 -6.87 -3.58
C ASP A 212 -5.84 -7.71 -3.07
N THR A 213 -4.73 -7.04 -2.75
CA THR A 213 -3.51 -7.69 -2.25
C THR A 213 -3.00 -6.94 -1.02
N PRO A 214 -3.08 -7.51 0.19
CA PRO A 214 -2.42 -6.96 1.37
C PRO A 214 -0.90 -7.00 1.22
N GLY A 215 -0.22 -5.95 1.68
CA GLY A 215 1.23 -5.89 1.56
C GLY A 215 1.90 -4.92 2.53
N PRO A 216 3.24 -5.01 2.64
CA PRO A 216 4.04 -4.20 3.53
C PRO A 216 4.37 -2.83 2.92
N CYS A 217 4.41 -1.84 3.80
CA CYS A 217 4.98 -0.53 3.56
C CYS A 217 6.07 -0.28 4.62
N ALA A 218 7.21 0.27 4.24
CA ALA A 218 8.34 0.50 5.14
C ALA A 218 9.22 1.67 4.67
N ARG A 219 10.19 2.05 5.50
CA ARG A 219 11.18 3.06 5.14
C ARG A 219 12.38 2.47 4.40
N THR A 220 12.65 1.18 4.58
CA THR A 220 13.76 0.45 3.93
C THR A 220 13.27 -0.84 3.28
N VAL A 221 14.06 -1.34 2.34
CA VAL A 221 13.78 -2.58 1.62
C VAL A 221 13.83 -3.78 2.55
N LEU A 222 14.78 -3.83 3.48
CA LEU A 222 14.89 -4.91 4.46
C LEU A 222 13.70 -4.93 5.41
N ASP A 223 13.24 -3.78 5.89
CA ASP A 223 12.07 -3.68 6.77
C ASP A 223 10.80 -4.17 6.06
N ALA A 224 10.62 -3.79 4.79
CA ALA A 224 9.52 -4.30 3.97
C ALA A 224 9.58 -5.83 3.80
N ALA A 225 10.77 -6.40 3.61
CA ALA A 225 10.97 -7.84 3.49
C ALA A 225 10.65 -8.60 4.80
N LEU A 226 11.07 -8.06 5.94
CA LEU A 226 10.76 -8.63 7.26
C LEU A 226 9.25 -8.65 7.52
N LEU A 227 8.56 -7.54 7.22
CA LEU A 227 7.11 -7.47 7.35
C LEU A 227 6.42 -8.40 6.35
N HIS A 228 6.89 -8.45 5.08
CA HIS A 228 6.35 -9.39 4.09
C HIS A 228 6.44 -10.84 4.57
N GLN A 229 7.60 -11.26 5.04
CA GLN A 229 7.79 -12.61 5.56
C GLN A 229 6.86 -12.93 6.74
N ALA A 230 6.61 -11.96 7.62
CA ALA A 230 5.73 -12.13 8.77
C ALA A 230 4.26 -12.31 8.37
N ILE A 231 3.79 -11.64 7.31
CA ILE A 231 2.37 -11.64 6.90
C ILE A 231 2.03 -12.66 5.81
N ALA A 232 3.02 -13.21 5.09
CA ALA A 232 2.81 -14.12 3.96
C ALA A 232 2.46 -15.55 4.39
N GLY A 233 1.90 -16.31 3.45
CA GLY A 233 1.64 -17.73 3.58
C GLY A 233 0.17 -18.12 3.43
N HIS A 234 -0.05 -19.43 3.31
CA HIS A 234 -1.38 -20.00 3.11
C HIS A 234 -2.30 -19.76 4.32
N ASP A 235 -3.60 -19.53 4.02
CA ASP A 235 -4.67 -19.38 5.00
C ASP A 235 -5.90 -20.17 4.57
N ALA A 236 -6.30 -21.13 5.40
CA ALA A 236 -7.50 -21.93 5.16
C ALA A 236 -8.81 -21.10 5.14
N MET A 237 -8.79 -19.88 5.70
CA MET A 237 -9.93 -18.96 5.70
C MET A 237 -10.04 -18.16 4.41
N ASP A 238 -9.00 -18.15 3.57
CA ASP A 238 -8.99 -17.51 2.25
C ASP A 238 -8.51 -18.51 1.17
N GLN A 239 -9.47 -19.06 0.44
CA GLN A 239 -9.20 -20.06 -0.61
C GLN A 239 -8.40 -19.51 -1.81
N THR A 240 -8.20 -18.20 -1.91
CA THR A 240 -7.35 -17.61 -2.94
C THR A 240 -5.88 -17.66 -2.58
N THR A 241 -5.53 -18.02 -1.33
CA THR A 241 -4.14 -18.09 -0.90
C THR A 241 -3.42 -19.28 -1.51
N ILE A 242 -2.18 -19.02 -1.97
CA ILE A 242 -1.30 -20.00 -2.59
C ILE A 242 -0.70 -20.90 -1.51
N ASN A 243 -0.88 -22.21 -1.65
CA ASN A 243 -0.29 -23.21 -0.75
C ASN A 243 1.10 -23.64 -1.25
N GLN A 244 2.04 -22.70 -1.21
CA GLN A 244 3.46 -22.92 -1.52
C GLN A 244 4.32 -22.14 -0.51
N PRO A 245 5.59 -22.53 -0.30
CA PRO A 245 6.50 -21.75 0.54
C PRO A 245 6.64 -20.31 0.04
N THR A 246 6.67 -19.37 0.98
CA THR A 246 6.98 -17.96 0.67
C THR A 246 8.39 -17.85 0.10
N PRO A 247 8.62 -17.07 -0.97
CA PRO A 247 9.96 -16.79 -1.47
C PRO A 247 10.87 -16.20 -0.38
N ALA A 248 12.19 -16.41 -0.52
CA ALA A 248 13.20 -16.00 0.46
C ALA A 248 13.46 -14.47 0.42
N VAL A 249 12.42 -13.67 0.65
CA VAL A 249 12.43 -12.21 0.48
C VAL A 249 13.41 -11.48 1.40
N VAL A 250 13.60 -11.96 2.63
CA VAL A 250 14.55 -11.36 3.59
C VAL A 250 16.00 -11.61 3.18
N GLU A 251 16.29 -12.81 2.71
CA GLU A 251 17.62 -13.14 2.20
C GLU A 251 17.95 -12.32 0.94
N ALA A 252 16.98 -12.18 0.04
CA ALA A 252 17.10 -11.36 -1.17
C ALA A 252 17.31 -9.87 -0.85
N ALA A 253 16.59 -9.33 0.14
CA ALA A 253 16.75 -7.95 0.60
C ALA A 253 18.12 -7.64 1.23
N ARG A 254 18.89 -8.66 1.60
CA ARG A 254 20.29 -8.53 2.07
C ARG A 254 21.32 -8.64 0.96
N GLN A 255 20.89 -9.03 -0.24
CA GLN A 255 21.76 -9.17 -1.41
C GLN A 255 21.65 -7.90 -2.26
N THR A 256 22.75 -7.18 -2.41
CA THR A 256 22.81 -5.92 -3.17
C THR A 256 23.56 -6.06 -4.50
N ASP A 257 24.01 -7.27 -4.84
CA ASP A 257 24.64 -7.56 -6.12
C ASP A 257 23.58 -7.88 -7.18
N VAL A 258 23.58 -7.09 -8.25
CA VAL A 258 22.70 -7.25 -9.43
C VAL A 258 23.47 -7.69 -10.68
N SER A 259 24.73 -8.10 -10.55
CA SER A 259 25.54 -8.59 -11.68
C SER A 259 24.83 -9.74 -12.38
N GLY A 260 24.65 -9.61 -13.70
CA GLY A 260 23.97 -10.58 -14.55
C GLY A 260 22.45 -10.69 -14.37
N VAL A 261 21.82 -9.84 -13.55
CA VAL A 261 20.37 -9.74 -13.48
C VAL A 261 19.86 -9.05 -14.75
N ARG A 262 18.95 -9.70 -15.47
CA ARG A 262 18.34 -9.16 -16.69
C ARG A 262 17.15 -8.30 -16.31
N ILE A 263 17.22 -7.01 -16.61
CA ILE A 263 16.20 -6.00 -16.30
C ILE A 263 15.55 -5.55 -17.60
N GLY A 264 14.24 -5.73 -17.73
CA GLY A 264 13.45 -5.24 -18.85
C GLY A 264 12.87 -3.86 -18.55
N VAL A 265 13.17 -2.85 -19.37
CA VAL A 265 12.51 -1.53 -19.31
C VAL A 265 11.26 -1.58 -20.17
N VAL A 266 10.10 -1.31 -19.58
CA VAL A 266 8.81 -1.36 -20.29
C VAL A 266 8.60 -0.11 -21.12
N THR A 267 8.53 -0.25 -22.45
CA THR A 267 8.45 0.89 -23.37
C THR A 267 7.12 1.64 -23.32
N GLU A 268 6.01 0.95 -23.04
CA GLU A 268 4.66 1.53 -22.95
C GLU A 268 4.42 2.32 -21.65
N LEU A 269 5.30 2.14 -20.64
CA LEU A 269 5.20 2.85 -19.35
C LEU A 269 6.17 4.03 -19.24
N SER A 270 6.37 4.76 -20.33
CA SER A 270 7.22 5.96 -20.44
C SER A 270 6.75 6.85 -21.60
N GLY A 271 7.30 8.05 -21.74
CA GLY A 271 7.11 8.93 -22.89
C GLY A 271 5.93 9.91 -22.74
N GLN A 272 5.08 10.02 -23.73
CA GLN A 272 4.03 11.05 -23.75
C GLN A 272 3.05 10.92 -22.57
N GLY A 273 2.96 11.98 -21.77
CA GLY A 273 2.07 12.05 -20.60
C GLY A 273 2.78 11.81 -19.27
N TYR A 274 4.10 11.55 -19.31
CA TYR A 274 4.96 11.47 -18.12
C TYR A 274 5.64 12.82 -17.86
N ASP A 275 5.85 13.12 -16.58
CA ASP A 275 6.64 14.27 -16.15
C ASP A 275 8.12 14.04 -16.54
N PRO A 276 8.76 14.98 -17.26
CA PRO A 276 10.17 14.85 -17.65
C PRO A 276 11.13 14.62 -16.47
N GLN A 277 10.80 15.12 -15.28
CA GLN A 277 11.61 14.91 -14.08
C GLN A 277 11.48 13.46 -13.53
N VAL A 278 10.28 12.89 -13.63
CA VAL A 278 10.07 11.47 -13.30
C VAL A 278 10.88 10.59 -14.24
N GLU A 279 10.84 10.87 -15.55
CA GLU A 279 11.61 10.13 -16.54
C GLU A 279 13.13 10.30 -16.33
N ALA A 280 13.60 11.52 -16.06
CA ALA A 280 15.00 11.78 -15.79
C ALA A 280 15.53 10.98 -14.59
N ARG A 281 14.81 10.97 -13.48
CA ARG A 281 15.19 10.16 -12.29
C ARG A 281 15.12 8.67 -12.58
N PHE A 282 14.13 8.22 -13.35
CA PHE A 282 14.01 6.82 -13.75
C PHE A 282 15.20 6.36 -14.61
N HIS A 283 15.56 7.11 -15.64
CA HIS A 283 16.72 6.80 -16.50
C HIS A 283 18.03 6.79 -15.71
N GLU A 284 18.24 7.77 -14.82
CA GLU A 284 19.39 7.80 -13.93
C GLU A 284 19.49 6.54 -13.05
N ALA A 285 18.39 6.08 -12.49
CA ALA A 285 18.36 4.87 -11.68
C ALA A 285 18.63 3.61 -12.52
N VAL A 286 18.15 3.56 -13.77
CA VAL A 286 18.48 2.47 -14.72
C VAL A 286 19.96 2.47 -15.05
N GLU A 287 20.57 3.64 -15.32
CA GLU A 287 22.02 3.75 -15.58
C GLU A 287 22.84 3.25 -14.38
N MET A 288 22.46 3.60 -13.16
CA MET A 288 23.13 3.11 -11.95
C MET A 288 23.07 1.58 -11.82
N LEU A 289 21.97 0.94 -12.22
CA LEU A 289 21.84 -0.52 -12.22
C LEU A 289 22.74 -1.14 -13.31
N ILE A 290 22.88 -0.51 -14.49
CA ILE A 290 23.81 -0.94 -15.55
C ILE A 290 25.25 -0.86 -15.04
N GLU A 291 25.63 0.25 -14.44
CA GLU A 291 26.99 0.43 -13.86
C GLU A 291 27.27 -0.59 -12.74
N ALA A 292 26.23 -1.03 -12.01
CA ALA A 292 26.33 -2.09 -11.01
C ALA A 292 26.35 -3.52 -11.62
N GLY A 293 26.33 -3.65 -12.96
CA GLY A 293 26.51 -4.91 -13.68
C GLY A 293 25.20 -5.62 -14.09
N ALA A 294 24.05 -4.96 -14.00
CA ALA A 294 22.80 -5.50 -14.53
C ALA A 294 22.79 -5.45 -16.08
N GLU A 295 22.13 -6.43 -16.68
CA GLU A 295 21.88 -6.48 -18.13
C GLU A 295 20.51 -5.86 -18.43
N VAL A 296 20.48 -4.70 -19.08
CA VAL A 296 19.23 -3.97 -19.36
C VAL A 296 18.82 -4.15 -20.82
N VAL A 297 17.54 -4.46 -21.05
CA VAL A 297 16.92 -4.60 -22.37
C VAL A 297 15.59 -3.85 -22.42
N GLU A 298 15.24 -3.30 -23.58
CA GLU A 298 13.89 -2.76 -23.82
C GLU A 298 12.90 -3.90 -24.04
N VAL A 299 11.72 -3.80 -23.41
CA VAL A 299 10.67 -4.80 -23.49
C VAL A 299 9.34 -4.13 -23.84
N SER A 300 8.70 -4.59 -24.91
CA SER A 300 7.37 -4.12 -25.29
C SER A 300 6.29 -5.00 -24.72
N CYS A 301 5.32 -4.38 -24.05
CA CYS A 301 4.12 -4.98 -23.48
C CYS A 301 2.86 -4.26 -24.00
N PRO A 302 2.50 -4.40 -25.30
CA PRO A 302 1.55 -3.52 -26.00
C PRO A 302 0.13 -3.54 -25.42
N ASN A 303 -0.25 -4.59 -24.67
CA ASN A 303 -1.56 -4.63 -24.02
C ASN A 303 -1.60 -3.88 -22.68
N PHE A 304 -0.47 -3.34 -22.18
CA PHE A 304 -0.44 -2.50 -20.98
C PHE A 304 -1.22 -1.21 -21.17
N ASP A 305 -1.30 -0.67 -22.39
CA ASP A 305 -2.14 0.49 -22.73
C ASP A 305 -3.64 0.24 -22.46
N LEU A 306 -4.05 -1.02 -22.48
CA LEU A 306 -5.43 -1.45 -22.22
C LEU A 306 -5.67 -1.77 -20.73
N ALA A 307 -4.64 -1.74 -19.89
CA ALA A 307 -4.76 -2.17 -18.50
C ALA A 307 -5.69 -1.26 -17.70
N LEU A 308 -5.51 0.06 -17.81
CA LEU A 308 -6.31 1.04 -17.08
C LEU A 308 -7.81 0.97 -17.46
N PRO A 309 -8.23 1.03 -18.74
CA PRO A 309 -9.65 0.88 -19.08
C PRO A 309 -10.22 -0.49 -18.68
N ALA A 310 -9.48 -1.59 -18.82
CA ALA A 310 -9.94 -2.90 -18.40
C ALA A 310 -10.12 -3.00 -16.88
N TYR A 311 -9.20 -2.41 -16.11
CA TYR A 311 -9.30 -2.31 -14.65
C TYR A 311 -10.58 -1.58 -14.22
N TYR A 312 -10.89 -0.43 -14.85
CA TYR A 312 -12.09 0.36 -14.53
C TYR A 312 -13.41 -0.24 -15.05
N LEU A 313 -13.36 -1.42 -15.67
CA LEU A 313 -14.53 -2.27 -15.94
C LEU A 313 -14.63 -3.42 -14.91
N ILE A 314 -13.51 -4.06 -14.58
CA ILE A 314 -13.47 -5.19 -13.63
C ILE A 314 -13.68 -4.72 -12.20
N GLN A 315 -12.88 -3.75 -11.76
CA GLN A 315 -12.88 -3.30 -10.38
C GLN A 315 -14.25 -2.73 -9.94
N PRO A 316 -14.95 -1.84 -10.68
CA PRO A 316 -16.28 -1.39 -10.30
C PRO A 316 -17.33 -2.50 -10.29
N ALA A 317 -17.23 -3.49 -11.21
CA ALA A 317 -18.10 -4.65 -11.23
C ALA A 317 -17.99 -5.46 -9.93
N GLU A 318 -16.77 -5.69 -9.45
CA GLU A 318 -16.53 -6.39 -8.19
C GLU A 318 -16.90 -5.53 -6.97
N VAL A 319 -16.67 -4.21 -7.00
CA VAL A 319 -17.14 -3.24 -5.98
C VAL A 319 -18.66 -3.30 -5.83
N SER A 320 -19.40 -3.28 -6.94
CA SER A 320 -20.87 -3.35 -6.91
C SER A 320 -21.35 -4.58 -6.16
N SER A 321 -20.70 -5.72 -6.37
CA SER A 321 -20.99 -6.98 -5.67
C SER A 321 -20.54 -6.93 -4.19
N ASN A 322 -19.30 -6.51 -3.92
CA ASN A 322 -18.72 -6.53 -2.57
C ASN A 322 -19.42 -5.54 -1.62
N LEU A 323 -19.73 -4.32 -2.09
CA LEU A 323 -20.36 -3.31 -1.24
C LEU A 323 -21.88 -3.48 -1.12
N ALA A 324 -22.48 -4.48 -1.78
CA ALA A 324 -23.88 -4.83 -1.58
C ALA A 324 -24.19 -5.29 -0.14
N ARG A 325 -23.20 -5.78 0.60
CA ARG A 325 -23.32 -6.20 2.00
C ARG A 325 -23.62 -5.07 2.97
N TYR A 326 -23.34 -3.82 2.60
CA TYR A 326 -23.67 -2.63 3.40
C TYR A 326 -25.09 -2.17 3.08
N ASP A 327 -26.05 -2.91 3.62
CA ASP A 327 -27.48 -2.80 3.36
C ASP A 327 -28.30 -2.23 4.54
N ALA A 328 -27.61 -1.72 5.58
CA ALA A 328 -28.20 -1.22 6.81
C ALA A 328 -28.86 -2.30 7.70
N MET A 329 -28.70 -3.60 7.38
CA MET A 329 -29.43 -4.66 8.11
C MET A 329 -28.63 -5.33 9.21
N ARG A 330 -27.30 -5.56 8.98
CA ARG A 330 -26.51 -6.42 9.86
C ARG A 330 -25.52 -5.66 10.74
N TYR A 331 -24.85 -4.63 10.22
CA TYR A 331 -23.82 -3.85 10.91
C TYR A 331 -23.55 -2.54 10.16
N GLY A 332 -22.87 -1.61 10.82
CA GLY A 332 -22.56 -0.29 10.28
C GLY A 332 -23.71 0.71 10.44
N LEU A 333 -23.62 1.79 9.68
CA LEU A 333 -24.59 2.88 9.71
C LEU A 333 -26.01 2.39 9.38
N ARG A 334 -26.99 2.92 10.12
CA ARG A 334 -28.41 2.68 9.87
C ARG A 334 -29.19 3.96 10.17
N VAL A 335 -29.83 4.54 9.17
CA VAL A 335 -30.61 5.77 9.32
C VAL A 335 -32.06 5.54 8.92
N ASN A 336 -32.98 6.33 9.48
CA ASN A 336 -34.43 6.26 9.24
C ASN A 336 -35.06 4.90 9.63
N ASP A 337 -34.45 4.19 10.59
CA ASP A 337 -35.03 2.96 11.15
C ASP A 337 -35.99 3.31 12.32
N ASP A 338 -37.11 3.90 12.00
CA ASP A 338 -38.12 4.43 12.93
C ASP A 338 -39.34 3.51 13.08
N GLY A 339 -39.34 2.37 12.38
CA GLY A 339 -40.44 1.43 12.33
C GLY A 339 -41.56 1.81 11.34
N GLU A 340 -41.51 2.97 10.72
CA GLU A 340 -42.47 3.44 9.70
C GLU A 340 -41.95 3.20 8.27
N HIS A 341 -40.62 3.25 8.08
CA HIS A 341 -39.96 3.02 6.79
C HIS A 341 -39.77 1.54 6.49
N SER A 342 -39.95 1.16 5.22
CA SER A 342 -39.60 -0.20 4.76
C SER A 342 -38.08 -0.43 4.77
N ALA A 343 -37.68 -1.70 4.82
CA ALA A 343 -36.24 -2.07 4.72
C ALA A 343 -35.56 -1.47 3.49
N GLU A 344 -36.24 -1.39 2.34
CA GLU A 344 -35.71 -0.75 1.13
C GLU A 344 -35.51 0.76 1.32
N GLN A 345 -36.43 1.44 1.99
CA GLN A 345 -36.31 2.87 2.27
C GLN A 345 -35.16 3.14 3.25
N VAL A 346 -35.02 2.32 4.32
CA VAL A 346 -33.89 2.38 5.26
C VAL A 346 -32.55 2.15 4.53
N MET A 347 -32.46 1.12 3.70
CA MET A 347 -31.26 0.84 2.91
C MET A 347 -30.92 1.99 1.96
N ARG A 348 -31.91 2.52 1.24
CA ARG A 348 -31.72 3.66 0.31
C ARG A 348 -31.21 4.90 1.05
N ALA A 349 -31.83 5.25 2.16
CA ALA A 349 -31.45 6.41 2.97
C ALA A 349 -30.02 6.23 3.51
N THR A 350 -29.71 5.08 4.10
CA THR A 350 -28.41 4.77 4.69
C THR A 350 -27.30 4.83 3.65
N ARG A 351 -27.45 4.15 2.50
CA ARG A 351 -26.45 4.18 1.42
C ARG A 351 -26.34 5.58 0.78
N GLY A 352 -27.45 6.33 0.76
CA GLY A 352 -27.48 7.71 0.28
C GLY A 352 -26.63 8.66 1.10
N VAL A 353 -26.64 8.50 2.42
CA VAL A 353 -25.86 9.33 3.37
C VAL A 353 -24.46 8.77 3.59
N GLY A 354 -24.33 7.47 3.83
CA GLY A 354 -23.10 6.85 4.33
C GLY A 354 -22.03 6.59 3.28
N LEU A 355 -22.35 6.56 1.97
CA LEU A 355 -21.39 6.36 0.90
C LEU A 355 -20.99 7.69 0.25
N GLY A 356 -19.70 7.89 0.00
CA GLY A 356 -19.16 9.03 -0.72
C GLY A 356 -19.45 8.99 -2.23
N ALA A 357 -19.14 10.07 -2.91
CA ALA A 357 -19.44 10.26 -4.33
C ALA A 357 -18.72 9.25 -5.22
N GLU A 358 -17.43 8.97 -4.97
CA GLU A 358 -16.63 8.02 -5.74
C GLU A 358 -17.12 6.58 -5.53
N ALA A 359 -17.42 6.18 -4.30
CA ALA A 359 -18.01 4.88 -4.00
C ALA A 359 -19.33 4.65 -4.74
N LYS A 360 -20.21 5.64 -4.73
CA LYS A 360 -21.48 5.61 -5.48
C LYS A 360 -21.25 5.49 -6.98
N ARG A 361 -20.31 6.26 -7.54
CA ARG A 361 -19.96 6.23 -8.97
C ARG A 361 -19.53 4.83 -9.38
N ARG A 362 -18.58 4.22 -8.65
CA ARG A 362 -18.08 2.87 -8.98
C ARG A 362 -19.14 1.79 -8.81
N ILE A 363 -19.99 1.88 -7.79
CA ILE A 363 -21.12 0.95 -7.64
C ILE A 363 -22.07 1.03 -8.83
N ILE A 364 -22.43 2.24 -9.28
CA ILE A 364 -23.33 2.45 -10.43
C ILE A 364 -22.69 1.92 -11.72
N LEU A 365 -21.43 2.27 -11.98
CA LEU A 365 -20.70 1.78 -13.16
C LEU A 365 -20.59 0.26 -13.17
N GLY A 366 -20.27 -0.35 -12.01
CA GLY A 366 -20.18 -1.81 -11.88
C GLY A 366 -21.52 -2.51 -12.07
N THR A 367 -22.58 -1.96 -11.49
CA THR A 367 -23.94 -2.48 -11.67
C THR A 367 -24.34 -2.44 -13.15
N TYR A 368 -24.02 -1.36 -13.84
CA TYR A 368 -24.27 -1.21 -15.29
C TYR A 368 -23.47 -2.25 -16.11
N ALA A 369 -22.16 -2.39 -15.82
CA ALA A 369 -21.31 -3.34 -16.53
C ALA A 369 -21.73 -4.81 -16.33
N LEU A 370 -22.38 -5.12 -15.21
CA LEU A 370 -22.89 -6.46 -14.90
C LEU A 370 -24.34 -6.69 -15.36
N SER A 371 -25.03 -5.67 -15.86
CA SER A 371 -26.44 -5.80 -16.24
C SER A 371 -26.63 -6.65 -17.50
N ALA A 372 -27.84 -7.20 -17.64
CA ALA A 372 -28.21 -8.05 -18.77
C ALA A 372 -28.02 -7.32 -20.12
N GLY A 373 -27.33 -7.95 -21.06
CA GLY A 373 -26.95 -7.40 -22.36
C GLY A 373 -25.64 -6.62 -22.41
N TYR A 374 -25.06 -6.27 -21.26
CA TYR A 374 -23.79 -5.53 -21.19
C TYR A 374 -22.64 -6.36 -20.59
N TYR A 375 -22.95 -7.43 -19.88
CA TYR A 375 -21.96 -8.28 -19.21
C TYR A 375 -20.84 -8.77 -20.14
N ASP A 376 -21.19 -9.36 -21.27
CA ASP A 376 -20.22 -9.89 -22.24
C ASP A 376 -19.46 -8.77 -22.95
N ALA A 377 -20.13 -7.65 -23.23
CA ALA A 377 -19.56 -6.52 -23.94
C ALA A 377 -18.52 -5.77 -23.08
N TYR A 378 -18.74 -5.63 -21.80
CA TYR A 378 -17.87 -4.88 -20.89
C TYR A 378 -17.04 -5.80 -19.99
N TYR A 379 -17.65 -6.49 -19.04
CA TYR A 379 -16.91 -7.30 -18.07
C TYR A 379 -16.20 -8.49 -18.75
N GLY A 380 -16.90 -9.21 -19.62
CA GLY A 380 -16.32 -10.33 -20.39
C GLY A 380 -15.16 -9.89 -21.28
N SER A 381 -15.29 -8.72 -21.95
CA SER A 381 -14.21 -8.17 -22.77
C SER A 381 -13.01 -7.73 -21.94
N ALA A 382 -13.23 -7.09 -20.78
CA ALA A 382 -12.17 -6.71 -19.86
C ALA A 382 -11.40 -7.92 -19.31
N GLN A 383 -12.07 -9.03 -19.03
CA GLN A 383 -11.40 -10.28 -18.63
C GLN A 383 -10.53 -10.87 -19.75
N LYS A 384 -10.94 -10.72 -21.02
CA LYS A 384 -10.10 -11.13 -22.18
C LYS A 384 -8.86 -10.23 -22.27
N VAL A 385 -9.00 -8.93 -22.08
CA VAL A 385 -7.86 -7.99 -22.03
C VAL A 385 -6.92 -8.37 -20.88
N ARG A 386 -7.43 -8.70 -19.70
CA ARG A 386 -6.62 -9.20 -18.57
C ARG A 386 -5.73 -10.39 -18.99
N THR A 387 -6.28 -11.33 -19.77
CA THR A 387 -5.51 -12.46 -20.30
C THR A 387 -4.42 -12.02 -21.29
N LEU A 388 -4.67 -10.98 -22.10
CA LEU A 388 -3.65 -10.44 -23.01
C LEU A 388 -2.50 -9.79 -22.25
N ILE A 389 -2.81 -9.04 -21.18
CA ILE A 389 -1.80 -8.45 -20.30
C ILE A 389 -0.93 -9.55 -19.65
N GLN A 390 -1.55 -10.63 -19.15
CA GLN A 390 -0.81 -11.77 -18.60
C GLN A 390 0.15 -12.38 -19.64
N ARG A 391 -0.27 -12.51 -20.90
CA ARG A 391 0.57 -13.00 -21.98
C ARG A 391 1.73 -12.08 -22.33
N ASP A 392 1.59 -10.76 -22.19
CA ASP A 392 2.71 -9.84 -22.36
C ASP A 392 3.75 -10.05 -21.26
N PHE A 393 3.34 -10.21 -20.01
CA PHE A 393 4.23 -10.59 -18.93
C PHE A 393 4.93 -11.93 -19.17
N GLU A 394 4.19 -12.98 -19.62
CA GLU A 394 4.76 -14.29 -19.93
C GLU A 394 5.86 -14.22 -21.02
N LYS A 395 5.67 -13.37 -22.04
CA LYS A 395 6.69 -13.12 -23.07
C LYS A 395 7.88 -12.35 -22.50
N ALA A 396 7.63 -11.32 -21.70
CA ALA A 396 8.66 -10.52 -21.08
C ALA A 396 9.60 -11.36 -20.20
N TRP A 397 9.06 -12.31 -19.44
CA TRP A 397 9.83 -13.22 -18.59
C TRP A 397 10.76 -14.18 -19.34
N GLN A 398 10.63 -14.31 -20.65
CA GLN A 398 11.59 -15.05 -21.47
C GLN A 398 12.85 -14.23 -21.75
N MET A 399 12.77 -12.90 -21.69
CA MET A 399 13.86 -11.96 -22.00
C MET A 399 14.53 -11.40 -20.75
N CYS A 400 13.79 -11.27 -19.64
CA CYS A 400 14.31 -10.62 -18.43
C CYS A 400 13.83 -11.33 -17.15
N ASP A 401 14.51 -11.02 -16.05
CA ASP A 401 14.23 -11.58 -14.71
C ASP A 401 13.26 -10.70 -13.93
N VAL A 402 13.28 -9.38 -14.18
CA VAL A 402 12.38 -8.36 -13.65
C VAL A 402 12.06 -7.33 -14.73
N LEU A 403 10.91 -6.67 -14.61
CA LEU A 403 10.57 -5.49 -15.40
C LEU A 403 10.63 -4.25 -14.52
N VAL A 404 11.03 -3.12 -15.11
CA VAL A 404 11.04 -1.82 -14.43
C VAL A 404 10.28 -0.75 -15.23
N SER A 405 9.71 0.20 -14.50
CA SER A 405 9.07 1.40 -15.03
C SER A 405 9.09 2.51 -13.97
N PRO A 406 8.78 3.77 -14.31
CA PRO A 406 8.32 4.71 -13.30
C PRO A 406 7.16 4.13 -12.50
N ALA A 407 7.07 4.40 -11.20
CA ALA A 407 5.96 3.93 -10.37
C ALA A 407 4.69 4.79 -10.54
N THR A 408 4.86 6.06 -10.92
CA THR A 408 3.79 7.03 -11.21
C THR A 408 4.18 7.89 -12.41
N PRO A 409 3.19 8.38 -13.20
CA PRO A 409 3.49 9.26 -14.32
C PRO A 409 3.98 10.66 -13.88
N THR A 410 3.61 11.11 -12.69
CA THR A 410 3.92 12.44 -12.14
C THR A 410 4.34 12.33 -10.69
N THR A 411 4.96 13.36 -10.14
CA THR A 411 5.11 13.55 -8.70
C THR A 411 3.74 13.75 -8.03
N ALA A 412 3.71 13.91 -6.69
CA ALA A 412 2.48 14.20 -5.97
C ALA A 412 1.85 15.51 -6.46
N PHE A 413 0.58 15.46 -6.85
CA PHE A 413 -0.20 16.65 -7.26
C PHE A 413 -0.81 17.36 -6.05
N ARG A 414 -1.32 18.59 -6.26
CA ARG A 414 -1.91 19.38 -5.18
C ARG A 414 -3.28 18.84 -4.75
N LEU A 415 -3.60 18.99 -3.46
CA LEU A 415 -4.93 18.70 -2.93
C LEU A 415 -5.98 19.49 -3.72
N GLY A 416 -7.07 18.83 -4.09
CA GLY A 416 -8.17 19.42 -4.88
C GLY A 416 -7.94 19.48 -6.39
N GLU A 417 -6.71 19.30 -6.87
CA GLU A 417 -6.36 19.50 -8.30
C GLU A 417 -7.12 18.56 -9.25
N ARG A 418 -7.33 17.31 -8.84
CA ARG A 418 -7.94 16.27 -9.70
C ARG A 418 -9.34 15.82 -9.26
N THR A 419 -9.88 16.40 -8.21
CA THR A 419 -11.19 15.98 -7.64
C THR A 419 -12.37 16.18 -8.59
N ALA A 420 -12.30 17.17 -9.47
CA ALA A 420 -13.32 17.46 -10.48
C ALA A 420 -13.20 16.63 -11.78
N ASP A 421 -12.03 15.98 -12.00
CA ASP A 421 -11.75 15.17 -13.19
C ASP A 421 -11.38 13.74 -12.80
N PRO A 422 -12.36 12.79 -12.75
CA PRO A 422 -12.07 11.40 -12.45
C PRO A 422 -11.06 10.74 -13.37
N MET A 423 -11.00 11.14 -14.65
CA MET A 423 -10.05 10.55 -15.60
C MET A 423 -8.61 11.00 -15.33
N ALA A 424 -8.41 12.26 -14.91
CA ALA A 424 -7.11 12.74 -14.47
C ALA A 424 -6.65 12.01 -13.18
N MET A 425 -7.57 11.77 -12.25
CA MET A 425 -7.30 10.96 -11.03
C MET A 425 -6.89 9.54 -11.39
N TYR A 426 -7.66 8.87 -12.26
CA TYR A 426 -7.42 7.46 -12.65
C TYR A 426 -6.08 7.25 -13.36
N ARG A 427 -5.58 8.24 -14.11
CA ARG A 427 -4.25 8.17 -14.73
C ARG A 427 -3.11 8.06 -13.73
N SER A 428 -3.32 8.39 -12.47
CA SER A 428 -2.32 8.22 -11.41
C SER A 428 -1.89 6.76 -11.23
N ASP A 429 -2.76 5.80 -11.62
CA ASP A 429 -2.53 4.35 -11.49
C ASP A 429 -2.02 3.70 -12.79
N LEU A 430 -1.72 4.50 -13.83
CA LEU A 430 -1.34 3.99 -15.16
C LEU A 430 -0.19 2.97 -15.11
N CYS A 431 0.86 3.28 -14.35
CA CYS A 431 2.05 2.44 -14.24
C CYS A 431 1.81 1.16 -13.43
N THR A 432 0.91 1.20 -12.47
CA THR A 432 0.78 0.15 -11.44
C THR A 432 -0.25 -0.93 -11.79
N VAL A 433 -1.32 -0.56 -12.49
CA VAL A 433 -2.44 -1.45 -12.83
C VAL A 433 -2.05 -2.73 -13.58
N PRO A 434 -1.09 -2.72 -14.55
CA PRO A 434 -0.72 -3.96 -15.26
C PRO A 434 -0.34 -5.11 -14.33
N ALA A 435 0.45 -4.86 -13.29
CA ALA A 435 0.86 -5.88 -12.32
C ALA A 435 -0.33 -6.42 -11.50
N ASN A 436 -1.34 -5.58 -11.19
CA ASN A 436 -2.56 -6.04 -10.54
C ASN A 436 -3.38 -6.95 -11.45
N MET A 437 -3.53 -6.57 -12.71
CA MET A 437 -4.27 -7.35 -13.71
C MET A 437 -3.64 -8.73 -13.96
N ALA A 438 -2.32 -8.82 -13.88
CA ALA A 438 -1.60 -10.09 -14.02
C ALA A 438 -1.53 -10.90 -12.72
N GLY A 439 -1.74 -10.28 -11.55
CA GLY A 439 -1.49 -10.92 -10.24
C GLY A 439 0.00 -10.98 -9.88
N SER A 440 0.86 -10.38 -10.68
CA SER A 440 2.32 -10.36 -10.48
C SER A 440 2.72 -9.52 -9.27
N PRO A 441 3.77 -9.91 -8.52
CA PRO A 441 4.32 -9.09 -7.46
C PRO A 441 4.99 -7.85 -8.05
N ALA A 442 4.93 -6.74 -7.31
CA ALA A 442 5.60 -5.50 -7.70
C ALA A 442 5.95 -4.65 -6.47
N GLY A 443 7.08 -3.91 -6.56
CA GLY A 443 7.52 -3.00 -5.52
C GLY A 443 7.77 -1.61 -6.06
N SER A 444 7.54 -0.57 -5.26
CA SER A 444 7.96 0.80 -5.53
C SER A 444 9.08 1.19 -4.60
N PHE A 445 10.15 1.74 -5.17
CA PHE A 445 11.37 2.14 -4.47
C PHE A 445 11.70 3.59 -4.78
N PRO A 446 12.04 4.41 -3.77
CA PRO A 446 12.43 5.80 -3.99
C PRO A 446 13.72 5.89 -4.84
N ILE A 447 13.73 6.75 -5.87
CA ILE A 447 14.87 6.92 -6.76
C ILE A 447 15.38 8.36 -6.82
N GLY A 448 14.86 9.25 -6.03
CA GLY A 448 15.33 10.63 -5.92
C GLY A 448 14.22 11.64 -5.77
N LEU A 449 14.58 12.90 -5.93
CA LEU A 449 13.67 14.03 -5.92
C LEU A 449 13.61 14.66 -7.31
N SER A 450 12.43 15.12 -7.69
CA SER A 450 12.24 16.02 -8.83
C SER A 450 12.96 17.34 -8.58
N GLU A 451 13.69 17.81 -9.58
CA GLU A 451 14.43 19.09 -9.49
C GLU A 451 13.51 20.30 -9.55
N THR A 452 12.30 20.13 -10.12
CA THR A 452 11.37 21.26 -10.31
C THR A 452 10.55 21.57 -9.07
N ASP A 453 10.16 20.55 -8.30
CA ASP A 453 9.27 20.73 -7.15
C ASP A 453 9.76 20.06 -5.85
N GLY A 454 10.91 19.39 -5.88
CA GLY A 454 11.50 18.74 -4.71
C GLY A 454 10.75 17.51 -4.21
N MET A 455 9.75 17.03 -4.95
CA MET A 455 8.94 15.89 -4.56
C MET A 455 9.60 14.54 -4.89
N PRO A 456 9.34 13.50 -4.07
CA PRO A 456 9.87 12.16 -4.34
C PRO A 456 9.40 11.57 -5.68
N VAL A 457 10.29 10.77 -6.27
CA VAL A 457 10.04 9.95 -7.45
C VAL A 457 10.36 8.49 -7.11
N GLY A 458 9.53 7.57 -7.57
CA GLY A 458 9.69 6.13 -7.36
C GLY A 458 9.86 5.34 -8.66
N MET A 459 10.69 4.29 -8.61
CA MET A 459 10.79 3.24 -9.64
C MET A 459 9.93 2.05 -9.20
N GLN A 460 9.15 1.49 -10.12
CA GLN A 460 8.48 0.23 -9.94
C GLN A 460 9.36 -0.92 -10.47
N VAL A 461 9.47 -1.99 -9.69
CA VAL A 461 10.06 -3.28 -10.08
C VAL A 461 8.98 -4.35 -10.03
N MET A 462 8.81 -5.10 -11.12
CA MET A 462 7.83 -6.18 -11.25
C MET A 462 8.57 -7.50 -11.48
N ALA A 463 8.02 -8.62 -10.96
CA ALA A 463 8.62 -9.94 -11.11
C ALA A 463 7.56 -11.02 -11.47
N PRO A 464 7.98 -12.22 -11.91
CA PRO A 464 7.07 -13.34 -12.10
C PRO A 464 6.32 -13.71 -10.82
N ILE A 465 5.14 -14.30 -10.96
CA ILE A 465 4.34 -14.80 -9.85
C ILE A 465 5.18 -15.74 -8.98
N MET A 466 5.18 -15.54 -7.67
CA MET A 466 5.99 -16.25 -6.67
C MET A 466 7.51 -16.09 -6.83
N ALA A 467 7.94 -15.02 -7.49
CA ALA A 467 9.35 -14.58 -7.53
C ALA A 467 9.52 -13.21 -6.84
N ASP A 468 8.81 -13.01 -5.74
CA ASP A 468 8.82 -11.77 -4.96
C ASP A 468 10.23 -11.41 -4.45
N ASP A 469 11.09 -12.41 -4.20
CA ASP A 469 12.49 -12.25 -3.83
C ASP A 469 13.30 -11.41 -4.84
N ARG A 470 13.00 -11.50 -6.14
CA ARG A 470 13.68 -10.73 -7.19
C ARG A 470 13.44 -9.23 -7.05
N ILE A 471 12.24 -8.82 -6.61
CA ILE A 471 11.89 -7.42 -6.36
C ILE A 471 12.76 -6.87 -5.25
N TYR A 472 12.91 -7.63 -4.17
CA TYR A 472 13.71 -7.22 -3.01
C TYR A 472 15.19 -7.14 -3.33
N ARG A 473 15.74 -8.05 -4.15
CA ARG A 473 17.13 -8.01 -4.58
C ARG A 473 17.44 -6.73 -5.37
N VAL A 474 16.61 -6.40 -6.38
CA VAL A 474 16.80 -5.18 -7.18
C VAL A 474 16.55 -3.93 -6.33
N GLY A 475 15.51 -3.94 -5.47
CA GLY A 475 15.24 -2.84 -4.56
C GLY A 475 16.37 -2.56 -3.58
N ALA A 476 16.99 -3.60 -3.01
CA ALA A 476 18.11 -3.47 -2.09
C ALA A 476 19.37 -2.92 -2.79
N ALA A 477 19.61 -3.32 -4.03
CA ALA A 477 20.71 -2.77 -4.83
C ALA A 477 20.49 -1.28 -5.11
N LEU A 478 19.28 -0.89 -5.53
CA LEU A 478 18.90 0.52 -5.74
C LEU A 478 19.09 1.33 -4.45
N GLU A 479 18.53 0.84 -3.33
CA GLU A 479 18.64 1.52 -2.03
C GLU A 479 20.10 1.76 -1.66
N ARG A 480 20.98 0.76 -1.77
CA ARG A 480 22.41 0.90 -1.50
C ARG A 480 23.08 1.92 -2.42
N LEU A 481 22.89 1.80 -3.73
CA LEU A 481 23.51 2.70 -4.72
C LEU A 481 23.10 4.17 -4.49
N LEU A 482 21.82 4.39 -4.18
CA LEU A 482 21.30 5.72 -3.92
C LEU A 482 21.76 6.27 -2.57
N HIS A 483 21.88 5.44 -1.53
CA HIS A 483 22.46 5.85 -0.25
C HIS A 483 23.93 6.25 -0.40
N GLU A 484 24.70 5.51 -1.18
CA GLU A 484 26.09 5.85 -1.51
C GLU A 484 26.17 7.20 -2.26
N LYS A 485 25.30 7.41 -3.25
CA LYS A 485 25.22 8.66 -4.02
C LYS A 485 24.80 9.86 -3.18
N TRP A 486 23.82 9.70 -2.29
CA TRP A 486 23.28 10.82 -1.51
C TRP A 486 23.95 11.01 -0.17
N GLY A 487 24.73 10.05 0.32
CA GLY A 487 25.34 10.02 1.63
C GLY A 487 24.37 9.76 2.78
N ALA A 488 23.07 9.54 2.50
CA ALA A 488 22.02 9.25 3.48
C ALA A 488 20.78 8.68 2.79
N PRO A 489 19.85 8.04 3.52
CA PRO A 489 18.51 7.70 3.02
C PRO A 489 17.75 8.92 2.51
N LEU A 490 16.88 8.74 1.51
CA LEU A 490 16.08 9.84 0.94
C LEU A 490 15.29 10.59 1.99
N LEU A 491 14.65 9.88 2.92
CA LEU A 491 13.82 10.46 3.99
C LEU A 491 14.60 11.36 4.96
N ALA A 492 15.93 11.24 5.03
CA ALA A 492 16.77 12.18 5.78
C ALA A 492 16.76 13.59 5.16
N LYS A 493 16.31 13.74 3.91
CA LYS A 493 16.15 15.03 3.21
C LYS A 493 14.72 15.58 3.29
N ALA A 494 13.77 14.80 3.86
CA ALA A 494 12.40 15.26 4.02
C ALA A 494 12.34 16.51 4.91
N PRO A 495 11.46 17.48 4.59
CA PRO A 495 11.24 18.63 5.45
C PRO A 495 10.84 18.18 6.88
N GLU A 496 11.34 18.89 7.87
CA GLU A 496 10.94 18.63 9.25
C GLU A 496 9.51 19.11 9.46
N VAL A 497 8.56 18.19 9.53
CA VAL A 497 7.19 18.52 9.93
C VAL A 497 7.20 18.86 11.42
N ARG A 498 6.87 20.10 11.73
CA ARG A 498 6.71 20.60 13.11
C ARG A 498 5.24 20.89 13.28
N GLY A 499 4.57 20.19 14.20
CA GLY A 499 3.20 20.52 14.56
C GLY A 499 3.08 21.98 14.97
N GLU A 500 2.06 22.67 14.49
CA GLU A 500 1.72 23.99 15.03
C GLU A 500 1.36 23.81 16.52
N ARG A 501 2.09 24.51 17.41
CA ARG A 501 1.89 24.48 18.85
C ARG A 501 0.66 25.28 19.25
#